data_26200bad41d359ca42d1afa36a99335e
#
_entry.id   26200bad41d359ca42d1afa36a99335e
#
_cell.length_a   1.000
_cell.length_b   1.000
_cell.length_c   1.000
_cell.angle_alpha   90.00
_cell.angle_beta   90.00
_cell.angle_gamma   90.00
#
_symmetry.space_group_name_H-M   'P 1'
#
loop_
_entity.id
_entity.type
_entity.pdbx_description
1 polymer ?
#
loop_
_entity_poly.entity_id
_entity_poly.type
_entity_poly.pdbx_seq_one_letter_code
_entity_poly.pdbx_strand_id
1 'polypeptide(L)'
;MHPQEQAIHATLAQTLLAGRLAPGTQLIETRLAQIFGVSRERVRKVLHRLGHERLLELIPNRGCFVSSPTLAQAREIYEARRIVEGGLVGRLAGRLTAAQLAALQAHGAQEHAALHAQDRARSIQLSGEFHLLLASFADSPFVLRALQELVSRTAMLVAFFEPAASSACACEEHDDIVRALAQGDAARAMKAMHAHLSLIETRLQPRAQAACGSDADAEIARAWEAAQQQVAA
;
A
#
# COMPACT_ATOMS: atom_id res chain seq x y z
N MET A 1 13.18 -14.58 -2.66
CA MET A 1 13.46 -13.64 -3.76
C MET A 1 14.93 -13.24 -3.71
N HIS A 2 15.59 -13.14 -4.85
CA HIS A 2 17.01 -12.72 -4.92
C HIS A 2 17.14 -11.25 -4.45
N PRO A 3 18.21 -10.84 -3.75
CA PRO A 3 18.37 -9.47 -3.23
C PRO A 3 18.13 -8.37 -4.28
N GLN A 4 18.63 -8.58 -5.50
CA GLN A 4 18.43 -7.63 -6.61
C GLN A 4 16.96 -7.54 -7.07
N GLU A 5 16.20 -8.65 -7.04
CA GLU A 5 14.77 -8.66 -7.33
C GLU A 5 13.99 -7.90 -6.24
N GLN A 6 14.45 -7.98 -4.98
CA GLN A 6 13.87 -7.22 -3.87
C GLN A 6 14.09 -5.71 -4.05
N ALA A 7 15.30 -5.31 -4.43
CA ALA A 7 15.62 -3.91 -4.67
C ALA A 7 14.80 -3.33 -5.84
N ILE A 8 14.68 -4.07 -6.96
CA ILE A 8 13.85 -3.66 -8.10
C ILE A 8 12.38 -3.54 -7.71
N HIS A 9 11.87 -4.53 -6.96
CA HIS A 9 10.50 -4.52 -6.47
C HIS A 9 10.24 -3.29 -5.58
N ALA A 10 11.12 -3.04 -4.60
CA ALA A 10 10.99 -1.89 -3.70
C ALA A 10 11.01 -0.56 -4.47
N THR A 11 11.93 -0.39 -5.42
CA THR A 11 12.02 0.83 -6.24
C THR A 11 10.74 1.04 -7.05
N LEU A 12 10.24 0.01 -7.74
CA LEU A 12 9.00 0.12 -8.52
C LEU A 12 7.79 0.38 -7.63
N ALA A 13 7.63 -0.36 -6.52
CA ALA A 13 6.53 -0.16 -5.59
C ALA A 13 6.54 1.27 -5.01
N GLN A 14 7.69 1.77 -4.59
CA GLN A 14 7.84 3.14 -4.09
C GLN A 14 7.49 4.18 -5.17
N THR A 15 7.95 3.99 -6.41
CA THR A 15 7.65 4.90 -7.52
C THR A 15 6.16 4.95 -7.84
N LEU A 16 5.48 3.79 -7.80
CA LEU A 16 4.04 3.65 -7.99
C LEU A 16 3.25 4.32 -6.86
N LEU A 17 3.58 4.02 -5.61
CA LEU A 17 2.89 4.57 -4.43
C LEU A 17 3.15 6.06 -4.23
N ALA A 18 4.29 6.58 -4.71
CA ALA A 18 4.53 8.02 -4.77
C ALA A 18 3.67 8.73 -5.83
N GLY A 19 2.93 7.98 -6.66
CA GLY A 19 2.10 8.53 -7.75
C GLY A 19 2.91 9.15 -8.90
N ARG A 20 4.18 8.75 -9.06
CA ARG A 20 5.08 9.28 -10.10
C ARG A 20 4.80 8.69 -11.48
N LEU A 21 4.14 7.54 -11.54
CA LEU A 21 3.72 6.90 -12.79
C LEU A 21 2.22 7.07 -12.96
N ALA A 22 1.78 7.57 -14.09
CA ALA A 22 0.36 7.78 -14.36
C ALA A 22 -0.40 6.43 -14.45
N PRO A 23 -1.68 6.36 -14.01
CA PRO A 23 -2.53 5.19 -14.22
C PRO A 23 -2.56 4.77 -15.69
N GLY A 24 -2.53 3.46 -15.94
CA GLY A 24 -2.55 2.91 -17.29
C GLY A 24 -1.23 3.01 -18.07
N THR A 25 -0.17 3.56 -17.48
CA THR A 25 1.16 3.59 -18.10
C THR A 25 1.68 2.18 -18.35
N GLN A 26 2.11 1.89 -19.58
CA GLN A 26 2.68 0.59 -19.94
C GLN A 26 4.13 0.49 -19.45
N LEU A 27 4.45 -0.60 -18.77
CA LEU A 27 5.81 -0.94 -18.34
C LEU A 27 6.40 -2.02 -19.28
N ILE A 28 7.47 -1.67 -19.98
CA ILE A 28 8.06 -2.52 -21.02
C ILE A 28 9.24 -3.30 -20.43
N GLU A 29 9.12 -4.64 -20.37
CA GLU A 29 10.14 -5.54 -19.77
C GLU A 29 11.54 -5.29 -20.29
N THR A 30 11.70 -5.05 -21.61
CA THR A 30 13.03 -4.85 -22.22
C THR A 30 13.68 -3.54 -21.78
N ARG A 31 12.90 -2.47 -21.63
CA ARG A 31 13.40 -1.18 -21.16
C ARG A 31 13.77 -1.23 -19.70
N LEU A 32 12.92 -1.84 -18.88
CA LEU A 32 13.20 -2.05 -17.45
C LEU A 32 14.43 -2.93 -17.24
N ALA A 33 14.63 -3.96 -18.07
CA ALA A 33 15.82 -4.80 -18.01
C ALA A 33 17.12 -4.00 -18.27
N GLN A 34 17.06 -3.03 -19.17
CA GLN A 34 18.18 -2.11 -19.44
C GLN A 34 18.42 -1.16 -18.26
N ILE A 35 17.36 -0.54 -17.73
CA ILE A 35 17.45 0.40 -16.59
C ILE A 35 18.06 -0.30 -15.37
N PHE A 36 17.60 -1.50 -15.04
CA PHE A 36 18.04 -2.24 -13.85
C PHE A 36 19.31 -3.07 -14.05
N GLY A 37 19.81 -3.18 -15.28
CA GLY A 37 21.00 -3.98 -15.60
C GLY A 37 20.79 -5.50 -15.32
N VAL A 38 19.61 -6.04 -15.60
CA VAL A 38 19.24 -7.43 -15.32
C VAL A 38 18.60 -8.12 -16.53
N SER A 39 18.40 -9.44 -16.45
CA SER A 39 17.68 -10.18 -17.49
C SER A 39 16.19 -9.84 -17.51
N ARG A 40 15.57 -9.93 -18.69
CA ARG A 40 14.12 -9.76 -18.87
C ARG A 40 13.30 -10.71 -17.99
N GLU A 41 13.78 -11.93 -17.81
CA GLU A 41 13.09 -12.92 -16.97
C GLU A 41 13.02 -12.46 -15.51
N ARG A 42 14.10 -11.85 -15.00
CA ARG A 42 14.13 -11.30 -13.64
C ARG A 42 13.15 -10.13 -13.47
N VAL A 43 13.11 -9.22 -14.44
CA VAL A 43 12.10 -8.14 -14.47
C VAL A 43 10.69 -8.73 -14.48
N ARG A 44 10.42 -9.69 -15.34
CA ARG A 44 9.11 -10.34 -15.44
C ARG A 44 8.64 -10.92 -14.11
N LYS A 45 9.51 -11.60 -13.35
CA LYS A 45 9.19 -12.11 -12.01
C LYS A 45 8.76 -10.99 -11.06
N VAL A 46 9.47 -9.86 -11.09
CA VAL A 46 9.12 -8.70 -10.27
C VAL A 46 7.78 -8.08 -10.70
N LEU A 47 7.56 -7.89 -12.00
CA LEU A 47 6.30 -7.35 -12.51
C LEU A 47 5.11 -8.26 -12.19
N HIS A 48 5.28 -9.58 -12.29
CA HIS A 48 4.25 -10.54 -11.87
C HIS A 48 3.91 -10.39 -10.39
N ARG A 49 4.92 -10.21 -9.52
CA ARG A 49 4.69 -10.00 -8.10
C ARG A 49 3.92 -8.70 -7.84
N LEU A 50 4.34 -7.58 -8.44
CA LEU A 50 3.62 -6.32 -8.34
C LEU A 50 2.18 -6.43 -8.90
N GLY A 51 1.96 -7.28 -9.89
CA GLY A 51 0.63 -7.62 -10.40
C GLY A 51 -0.21 -8.38 -9.37
N HIS A 52 0.36 -9.35 -8.65
CA HIS A 52 -0.30 -10.02 -7.53
C HIS A 52 -0.63 -9.05 -6.38
N GLU A 53 0.24 -8.08 -6.16
CA GLU A 53 0.04 -6.98 -5.20
C GLU A 53 -0.90 -5.87 -5.73
N ARG A 54 -1.54 -6.06 -6.89
CA ARG A 54 -2.49 -5.12 -7.52
C ARG A 54 -1.94 -3.71 -7.79
N LEU A 55 -0.64 -3.52 -7.69
CA LEU A 55 0.02 -2.28 -8.10
C LEU A 55 0.11 -2.16 -9.62
N LEU A 56 0.17 -3.30 -10.31
CA LEU A 56 0.18 -3.42 -11.77
C LEU A 56 -0.96 -4.32 -12.26
N GLU A 57 -1.35 -4.12 -13.51
CA GLU A 57 -2.26 -4.99 -14.26
C GLU A 57 -1.49 -5.73 -15.33
N LEU A 58 -1.55 -7.08 -15.27
CA LEU A 58 -0.96 -7.95 -16.29
C LEU A 58 -2.07 -8.34 -17.26
N ILE A 59 -2.05 -7.78 -18.45
CA ILE A 59 -3.07 -8.04 -19.48
C ILE A 59 -2.49 -9.06 -20.48
N PRO A 60 -3.10 -10.27 -20.62
CA PRO A 60 -2.64 -11.27 -21.54
C PRO A 60 -2.44 -10.69 -22.95
N ASN A 61 -1.31 -10.98 -23.58
CA ASN A 61 -0.90 -10.53 -24.92
C ASN A 61 -0.79 -9.00 -25.11
N ARG A 62 -0.99 -8.19 -24.05
CA ARG A 62 -0.88 -6.72 -24.12
C ARG A 62 0.27 -6.17 -23.27
N GLY A 63 0.67 -6.90 -22.24
CA GLY A 63 1.80 -6.53 -21.38
C GLY A 63 1.39 -6.12 -19.97
N CYS A 64 2.23 -5.32 -19.34
CA CYS A 64 2.11 -4.89 -17.96
C CYS A 64 1.81 -3.39 -17.91
N PHE A 65 0.83 -2.98 -17.10
CA PHE A 65 0.35 -1.60 -17.02
C PHE A 65 0.25 -1.19 -15.54
N VAL A 66 0.46 0.08 -15.26
CA VAL A 66 0.16 0.66 -13.94
C VAL A 66 -1.34 0.53 -13.70
N SER A 67 -1.73 0.03 -12.53
CA SER A 67 -3.15 -0.13 -12.17
C SER A 67 -3.90 1.20 -12.28
N SER A 68 -5.13 1.15 -12.79
CA SER A 68 -5.96 2.33 -13.04
C SER A 68 -7.31 2.21 -12.31
N PRO A 69 -7.31 2.25 -10.95
CA PRO A 69 -8.54 2.18 -10.19
C PRO A 69 -9.40 3.43 -10.42
N THR A 70 -10.72 3.29 -10.28
CA THR A 70 -11.66 4.39 -10.40
C THR A 70 -12.24 4.78 -9.04
N LEU A 71 -12.66 6.05 -8.87
CA LEU A 71 -13.36 6.48 -7.66
C LEU A 71 -14.70 5.76 -7.46
N ALA A 72 -15.36 5.29 -8.52
CA ALA A 72 -16.57 4.47 -8.40
C ALA A 72 -16.28 3.15 -7.68
N GLN A 73 -15.15 2.51 -7.98
CA GLN A 73 -14.72 1.29 -7.30
C GLN A 73 -14.30 1.53 -5.84
N ALA A 74 -13.84 2.74 -5.49
CA ALA A 74 -13.42 3.06 -4.13
C ALA A 74 -14.52 2.75 -3.12
N ARG A 75 -15.76 3.23 -3.37
CA ARG A 75 -16.89 3.02 -2.46
C ARG A 75 -17.15 1.55 -2.16
N GLU A 76 -17.15 0.70 -3.19
CA GLU A 76 -17.38 -0.74 -3.04
C GLU A 76 -16.25 -1.42 -2.26
N ILE A 77 -15.00 -1.03 -2.53
CA ILE A 77 -13.83 -1.59 -1.85
C ILE A 77 -13.81 -1.18 -0.38
N TYR A 78 -14.06 0.10 -0.06
CA TYR A 78 -14.09 0.56 1.33
C TYR A 78 -15.27 -0.03 2.11
N GLU A 79 -16.42 -0.25 1.46
CA GLU A 79 -17.55 -0.96 2.10
C GLU A 79 -17.17 -2.40 2.45
N ALA A 80 -16.55 -3.13 1.54
CA ALA A 80 -16.05 -4.49 1.80
C ALA A 80 -15.02 -4.49 2.94
N ARG A 81 -14.10 -3.51 2.98
CA ARG A 81 -13.14 -3.35 4.08
C ARG A 81 -13.83 -3.10 5.42
N ARG A 82 -14.81 -2.21 5.49
CA ARG A 82 -15.58 -1.96 6.73
C ARG A 82 -16.23 -3.23 7.28
N ILE A 83 -16.82 -4.05 6.41
CA ILE A 83 -17.44 -5.32 6.80
C ILE A 83 -16.39 -6.29 7.36
N VAL A 84 -15.29 -6.51 6.64
CA VAL A 84 -14.28 -7.50 7.01
C VAL A 84 -13.46 -7.02 8.20
N GLU A 85 -12.97 -5.78 8.18
CA GLU A 85 -12.06 -5.25 9.20
C GLU A 85 -12.79 -4.85 10.47
N GLY A 86 -14.04 -4.37 10.38
CA GLY A 86 -14.88 -4.17 11.55
C GLY A 86 -15.10 -5.47 12.32
N GLY A 87 -15.45 -6.56 11.63
CA GLY A 87 -15.58 -7.88 12.24
C GLY A 87 -14.26 -8.42 12.81
N LEU A 88 -13.15 -8.17 12.10
CA LEU A 88 -11.80 -8.56 12.52
C LEU A 88 -11.40 -7.90 13.84
N VAL A 89 -11.45 -6.57 13.94
CA VAL A 89 -11.03 -5.86 15.16
C VAL A 89 -11.96 -6.17 16.34
N GLY A 90 -13.27 -6.33 16.09
CA GLY A 90 -14.22 -6.78 17.11
C GLY A 90 -13.85 -8.15 17.69
N ARG A 91 -13.39 -9.08 16.84
CA ARG A 91 -12.93 -10.41 17.26
C ARG A 91 -11.60 -10.35 18.03
N LEU A 92 -10.68 -9.44 17.66
CA LEU A 92 -9.34 -9.33 18.25
C LEU A 92 -9.33 -8.59 19.60
N ALA A 93 -10.32 -7.74 19.87
CA ALA A 93 -10.40 -6.95 21.09
C ALA A 93 -10.38 -7.86 22.35
N GLY A 94 -9.44 -7.61 23.24
CA GLY A 94 -9.23 -8.37 24.48
C GLY A 94 -8.63 -9.77 24.26
N ARG A 95 -8.21 -10.12 23.03
CA ARG A 95 -7.63 -11.43 22.71
C ARG A 95 -6.18 -11.35 22.22
N LEU A 96 -5.68 -10.15 21.96
CA LEU A 96 -4.30 -9.96 21.54
C LEU A 96 -3.34 -10.24 22.70
N THR A 97 -2.27 -10.96 22.41
CA THR A 97 -1.17 -11.15 23.36
C THR A 97 -0.39 -9.85 23.53
N ALA A 98 0.39 -9.76 24.62
CA ALA A 98 1.29 -8.62 24.86
C ALA A 98 2.30 -8.44 23.70
N ALA A 99 2.78 -9.54 23.10
CA ALA A 99 3.70 -9.50 21.95
C ALA A 99 3.01 -8.94 20.69
N GLN A 100 1.75 -9.31 20.44
CA GLN A 100 0.98 -8.78 19.30
C GLN A 100 0.67 -7.29 19.45
N LEU A 101 0.32 -6.85 20.67
CA LEU A 101 0.13 -5.42 20.98
C LEU A 101 1.44 -4.64 20.80
N ALA A 102 2.57 -5.18 21.30
CA ALA A 102 3.87 -4.57 21.08
C ALA A 102 4.25 -4.47 19.60
N ALA A 103 3.90 -5.47 18.79
CA ALA A 103 4.12 -5.44 17.35
C ALA A 103 3.31 -4.33 16.67
N LEU A 104 2.03 -4.12 17.05
CA LEU A 104 1.20 -3.01 16.55
C LEU A 104 1.77 -1.65 16.94
N GLN A 105 2.24 -1.49 18.20
CA GLN A 105 2.85 -0.25 18.66
C GLN A 105 4.17 0.05 17.92
N ALA A 106 5.01 -0.98 17.72
CA ALA A 106 6.25 -0.83 16.94
C ALA A 106 5.97 -0.47 15.48
N HIS A 107 4.88 -1.00 14.90
CA HIS A 107 4.44 -0.63 13.56
C HIS A 107 3.97 0.83 13.51
N GLY A 108 3.15 1.28 14.46
CA GLY A 108 2.72 2.68 14.57
C GLY A 108 3.90 3.65 14.67
N ALA A 109 4.95 3.29 15.42
CA ALA A 109 6.17 4.11 15.48
C ALA A 109 6.85 4.27 14.10
N GLN A 110 6.80 3.24 13.23
CA GLN A 110 7.31 3.34 11.86
C GLN A 110 6.42 4.24 10.99
N GLU A 111 5.10 4.19 11.16
CA GLU A 111 4.16 5.08 10.45
C GLU A 111 4.43 6.54 10.81
N HIS A 112 4.57 6.86 12.09
CA HIS A 112 4.93 8.20 12.57
C HIS A 112 6.30 8.66 12.01
N ALA A 113 7.30 7.79 11.98
CA ALA A 113 8.61 8.10 11.41
C ALA A 113 8.52 8.42 9.91
N ALA A 114 7.75 7.65 9.12
CA ALA A 114 7.54 7.90 7.71
C ALA A 114 6.80 9.22 7.46
N LEU A 115 5.81 9.53 8.30
CA LEU A 115 5.07 10.79 8.26
C LEU A 115 5.99 11.99 8.54
N HIS A 116 6.81 11.93 9.58
CA HIS A 116 7.78 12.98 9.92
C HIS A 116 8.84 13.17 8.82
N ALA A 117 9.26 12.08 8.17
CA ALA A 117 10.16 12.13 7.02
C ALA A 117 9.49 12.63 5.73
N GLN A 118 8.18 12.88 5.74
CA GLN A 118 7.38 13.22 4.56
C GLN A 118 7.50 12.18 3.43
N ASP A 119 7.82 10.93 3.77
CA ASP A 119 7.87 9.81 2.81
C ASP A 119 6.48 9.26 2.56
N ARG A 120 5.78 9.89 1.60
CA ARG A 120 4.41 9.52 1.24
C ARG A 120 4.27 8.05 0.81
N ALA A 121 5.21 7.57 -0.01
CA ALA A 121 5.13 6.19 -0.51
C ALA A 121 5.26 5.19 0.64
N ARG A 122 6.20 5.44 1.57
CA ARG A 122 6.38 4.62 2.76
C ARG A 122 5.18 4.73 3.70
N SER A 123 4.58 5.90 3.86
CA SER A 123 3.37 6.09 4.66
C SER A 123 2.19 5.28 4.10
N ILE A 124 1.95 5.31 2.79
CA ILE A 124 0.90 4.51 2.15
C ILE A 124 1.16 3.01 2.33
N GLN A 125 2.40 2.58 2.14
CA GLN A 125 2.79 1.19 2.32
C GLN A 125 2.55 0.72 3.76
N LEU A 126 3.05 1.45 4.75
CA LEU A 126 2.91 1.12 6.16
C LEU A 126 1.44 1.12 6.59
N SER A 127 0.64 2.09 6.14
CA SER A 127 -0.79 2.10 6.41
C SER A 127 -1.47 0.81 5.91
N GLY A 128 -1.15 0.33 4.72
CA GLY A 128 -1.63 -0.97 4.25
C GLY A 128 -1.11 -2.14 5.09
N GLU A 129 0.16 -2.14 5.46
CA GLU A 129 0.80 -3.17 6.27
C GLU A 129 0.17 -3.28 7.67
N PHE A 130 -0.30 -2.18 8.28
CA PHE A 130 -1.06 -2.17 9.53
C PHE A 130 -2.29 -3.08 9.49
N HIS A 131 -3.11 -2.94 8.45
CA HIS A 131 -4.31 -3.77 8.27
C HIS A 131 -3.98 -5.24 8.04
N LEU A 132 -2.89 -5.52 7.32
CA LEU A 132 -2.44 -6.90 7.10
C LEU A 132 -1.83 -7.51 8.36
N LEU A 133 -1.17 -6.71 9.20
CA LEU A 133 -0.67 -7.14 10.50
C LEU A 133 -1.84 -7.54 11.42
N LEU A 134 -2.89 -6.73 11.49
CA LEU A 134 -4.12 -7.10 12.19
C LEU A 134 -4.73 -8.40 11.66
N ALA A 135 -4.80 -8.54 10.33
CA ALA A 135 -5.32 -9.75 9.70
C ALA A 135 -4.52 -11.00 10.02
N SER A 136 -3.20 -10.87 10.18
CA SER A 136 -2.31 -11.98 10.55
C SER A 136 -2.60 -12.56 11.94
N PHE A 137 -3.18 -11.75 12.84
CA PHE A 137 -3.56 -12.18 14.19
C PHE A 137 -4.90 -12.91 14.26
N ALA A 138 -5.65 -12.96 13.16
CA ALA A 138 -6.95 -13.64 13.11
C ALA A 138 -6.86 -15.17 12.99
N ASP A 139 -5.67 -15.71 12.78
CA ASP A 139 -5.44 -17.15 12.55
C ASP A 139 -6.29 -17.71 11.39
N SER A 140 -6.56 -16.89 10.38
CA SER A 140 -7.37 -17.23 9.21
C SER A 140 -6.69 -16.84 7.91
N PRO A 141 -6.12 -17.79 7.17
CA PRO A 141 -5.51 -17.50 5.88
C PRO A 141 -6.53 -16.98 4.85
N PHE A 142 -7.83 -17.23 5.04
CA PHE A 142 -8.88 -16.70 4.17
C PHE A 142 -9.11 -15.21 4.40
N VAL A 143 -9.19 -14.76 5.68
CA VAL A 143 -9.30 -13.34 6.04
C VAL A 143 -8.08 -12.58 5.56
N LEU A 144 -6.87 -13.12 5.80
CA LEU A 144 -5.62 -12.48 5.35
C LEU A 144 -5.60 -12.30 3.82
N ARG A 145 -5.94 -13.33 3.04
CA ARG A 145 -5.97 -13.22 1.56
C ARG A 145 -7.02 -12.22 1.08
N ALA A 146 -8.22 -12.23 1.67
CA ALA A 146 -9.26 -11.26 1.32
C ALA A 146 -8.80 -9.82 1.58
N LEU A 147 -8.19 -9.56 2.73
CA LEU A 147 -7.66 -8.23 3.06
C LEU A 147 -6.45 -7.86 2.22
N GLN A 148 -5.55 -8.78 1.88
CA GLN A 148 -4.46 -8.50 0.95
C GLN A 148 -4.96 -7.94 -0.38
N GLU A 149 -6.03 -8.51 -0.94
CA GLU A 149 -6.64 -7.99 -2.18
C GLU A 149 -7.22 -6.59 -1.99
N LEU A 150 -8.05 -6.40 -0.95
CA LEU A 150 -8.73 -5.13 -0.69
C LEU A 150 -7.75 -3.99 -0.36
N VAL A 151 -6.79 -4.24 0.51
CA VAL A 151 -5.77 -3.27 0.93
C VAL A 151 -4.89 -2.86 -0.25
N SER A 152 -4.45 -3.82 -1.07
CA SER A 152 -3.62 -3.51 -2.25
C SER A 152 -4.35 -2.59 -3.23
N ARG A 153 -5.65 -2.79 -3.46
CA ARG A 153 -6.46 -1.92 -4.31
C ARG A 153 -6.59 -0.50 -3.74
N THR A 154 -6.75 -0.38 -2.42
CA THR A 154 -6.87 0.93 -1.77
C THR A 154 -5.55 1.70 -1.75
N ALA A 155 -4.39 1.04 -1.70
CA ALA A 155 -3.09 1.71 -1.78
C ALA A 155 -2.94 2.55 -3.06
N MET A 156 -3.38 2.01 -4.21
CA MET A 156 -3.35 2.75 -5.49
C MET A 156 -4.41 3.86 -5.54
N LEU A 157 -5.59 3.66 -4.94
CA LEU A 157 -6.60 4.72 -4.80
C LEU A 157 -6.05 5.90 -4.00
N VAL A 158 -5.41 5.63 -2.86
CA VAL A 158 -4.77 6.66 -2.02
C VAL A 158 -3.64 7.35 -2.79
N ALA A 159 -2.76 6.59 -3.46
CA ALA A 159 -1.65 7.14 -4.22
C ALA A 159 -2.11 8.15 -5.30
N PHE A 160 -3.22 7.86 -5.99
CA PHE A 160 -3.70 8.68 -7.11
C PHE A 160 -4.72 9.75 -6.72
N PHE A 161 -5.56 9.50 -5.73
CA PHE A 161 -6.73 10.34 -5.47
C PHE A 161 -6.69 11.07 -4.12
N GLU A 162 -5.86 10.65 -3.16
CA GLU A 162 -5.74 11.38 -1.91
C GLU A 162 -4.74 12.55 -2.03
N PRO A 163 -5.12 13.79 -1.61
CA PRO A 163 -4.19 14.90 -1.56
C PRO A 163 -3.01 14.62 -0.60
N ALA A 164 -1.79 15.04 -0.98
CA ALA A 164 -0.58 14.76 -0.19
C ALA A 164 -0.65 15.33 1.25
N ALA A 165 -1.35 16.45 1.44
CA ALA A 165 -1.53 17.06 2.76
C ALA A 165 -2.45 16.27 3.71
N SER A 166 -3.23 15.32 3.21
CA SER A 166 -4.25 14.59 3.99
C SER A 166 -3.71 13.34 4.69
N SER A 167 -2.51 12.88 4.36
CA SER A 167 -1.94 11.62 4.87
C SER A 167 -1.54 11.67 6.36
N ALA A 168 -1.51 12.86 6.96
CA ALA A 168 -1.06 13.05 8.35
C ALA A 168 -1.99 12.41 9.40
N CYS A 169 -3.27 12.27 9.12
CA CYS A 169 -4.26 11.82 10.11
C CYS A 169 -4.33 10.29 10.28
N ALA A 170 -3.82 9.51 9.33
CA ALA A 170 -3.98 8.05 9.35
C ALA A 170 -3.27 7.39 10.55
N CYS A 171 -2.11 7.89 10.96
CA CYS A 171 -1.34 7.35 12.10
C CYS A 171 -2.11 7.51 13.42
N GLU A 172 -2.70 8.68 13.67
CA GLU A 172 -3.49 8.92 14.89
C GLU A 172 -4.74 8.04 14.94
N GLU A 173 -5.37 7.80 13.78
CA GLU A 173 -6.54 6.92 13.64
C GLU A 173 -6.16 5.46 13.96
N HIS A 174 -4.97 4.99 13.52
CA HIS A 174 -4.45 3.67 13.86
C HIS A 174 -4.13 3.53 15.35
N ASP A 175 -3.54 4.57 15.96
CA ASP A 175 -3.29 4.59 17.41
C ASP A 175 -4.59 4.44 18.22
N ASP A 176 -5.69 5.05 17.78
CA ASP A 176 -6.99 4.93 18.42
C ASP A 176 -7.55 3.50 18.32
N ILE A 177 -7.37 2.83 17.18
CA ILE A 177 -7.74 1.42 16.99
C ILE A 177 -6.92 0.53 17.93
N VAL A 178 -5.60 0.70 17.97
CA VAL A 178 -4.70 -0.08 18.84
C VAL A 178 -5.05 0.12 20.31
N ARG A 179 -5.35 1.34 20.71
CA ARG A 179 -5.77 1.68 22.08
C ARG A 179 -7.07 0.97 22.48
N ALA A 180 -8.06 0.95 21.58
CA ALA A 180 -9.32 0.25 21.82
C ALA A 180 -9.12 -1.28 21.92
N LEU A 181 -8.28 -1.85 21.04
CA LEU A 181 -7.91 -3.27 21.09
C LEU A 181 -7.22 -3.65 22.40
N ALA A 182 -6.28 -2.81 22.89
CA ALA A 182 -5.56 -3.03 24.15
C ALA A 182 -6.50 -2.97 25.36
N GLN A 183 -7.54 -2.14 25.31
CA GLN A 183 -8.58 -2.04 26.35
C GLN A 183 -9.60 -3.18 26.29
N GLY A 184 -9.59 -4.00 25.25
CA GLY A 184 -10.58 -5.06 25.06
C GLY A 184 -11.98 -4.52 24.67
N ASP A 185 -12.07 -3.25 24.28
CA ASP A 185 -13.34 -2.62 23.89
C ASP A 185 -13.64 -2.88 22.41
N ALA A 186 -14.35 -3.97 22.15
CA ALA A 186 -14.72 -4.38 20.80
C ALA A 186 -15.58 -3.34 20.07
N ALA A 187 -16.53 -2.72 20.77
CA ALA A 187 -17.44 -1.74 20.17
C ALA A 187 -16.65 -0.47 19.73
N ARG A 188 -15.75 -0.01 20.59
CA ARG A 188 -14.88 1.13 20.30
C ARG A 188 -13.89 0.81 19.16
N ALA A 189 -13.29 -0.38 19.16
CA ALA A 189 -12.38 -0.81 18.10
C ALA A 189 -13.08 -0.86 16.72
N MET A 190 -14.29 -1.42 16.67
CA MET A 190 -15.10 -1.44 15.44
C MET A 190 -15.47 -0.04 14.98
N LYS A 191 -15.90 0.84 15.89
CA LYS A 191 -16.23 2.23 15.57
C LYS A 191 -15.03 2.99 15.04
N ALA A 192 -13.86 2.83 15.68
CA ALA A 192 -12.62 3.48 15.26
C ALA A 192 -12.19 3.00 13.86
N MET A 193 -12.22 1.69 13.58
CA MET A 193 -11.90 1.13 12.27
C MET A 193 -12.86 1.64 11.19
N HIS A 194 -14.17 1.68 11.45
CA HIS A 194 -15.16 2.20 10.50
C HIS A 194 -14.94 3.70 10.22
N ALA A 195 -14.66 4.49 11.27
CA ALA A 195 -14.37 5.92 11.13
C ALA A 195 -13.11 6.15 10.29
N HIS A 196 -12.02 5.44 10.58
CA HIS A 196 -10.78 5.47 9.83
C HIS A 196 -11.00 5.20 8.32
N LEU A 197 -11.62 4.08 7.97
CA LEU A 197 -11.88 3.72 6.58
C LEU A 197 -12.79 4.73 5.87
N SER A 198 -13.80 5.27 6.57
CA SER A 198 -14.69 6.29 6.01
C SER A 198 -13.98 7.63 5.80
N LEU A 199 -13.08 8.03 6.71
CA LEU A 199 -12.29 9.25 6.56
C LEU A 199 -11.35 9.17 5.35
N ILE A 200 -10.66 8.05 5.14
CA ILE A 200 -9.82 7.86 3.95
C ILE A 200 -10.69 7.96 2.68
N GLU A 201 -11.82 7.24 2.63
CA GLU A 201 -12.73 7.29 1.48
C GLU A 201 -13.17 8.72 1.13
N THR A 202 -13.51 9.52 2.14
CA THR A 202 -13.94 10.92 1.93
C THR A 202 -12.83 11.85 1.46
N ARG A 203 -11.56 11.51 1.72
CA ARG A 203 -10.38 12.27 1.26
C ARG A 203 -10.07 12.01 -0.22
N LEU A 204 -10.58 10.92 -0.81
CA LEU A 204 -10.35 10.61 -2.22
C LEU A 204 -11.09 11.62 -3.11
N GLN A 205 -10.34 12.36 -3.91
CA GLN A 205 -10.87 13.40 -4.78
C GLN A 205 -10.40 13.20 -6.23
N PRO A 206 -11.23 13.57 -7.23
CA PRO A 206 -10.75 13.63 -8.59
C PRO A 206 -9.54 14.58 -8.65
N ARG A 207 -8.39 14.06 -9.07
CA ARG A 207 -7.21 14.90 -9.34
C ARG A 207 -7.12 15.09 -10.85
N ALA A 208 -6.77 16.31 -11.27
CA ALA A 208 -6.27 16.48 -12.62
C ALA A 208 -5.10 15.51 -12.78
N GLN A 209 -5.23 14.53 -13.64
CA GLN A 209 -4.16 13.58 -13.92
C GLN A 209 -2.93 14.41 -14.26
N ALA A 210 -1.84 14.20 -13.52
CA ALA A 210 -0.56 14.72 -13.95
C ALA A 210 -0.42 14.33 -15.43
N ALA A 211 -0.18 15.34 -16.26
CA ALA A 211 -0.16 15.15 -17.70
C ALA A 211 0.62 13.87 -18.03
N CYS A 212 0.03 13.01 -18.84
CA CYS A 212 0.63 11.79 -19.35
C CYS A 212 1.83 12.16 -20.24
N GLY A 213 2.92 12.64 -19.62
CA GLY A 213 4.07 13.27 -20.29
C GLY A 213 5.40 13.12 -19.57
N SER A 214 5.41 12.59 -18.35
CA SER A 214 6.67 12.17 -17.77
C SER A 214 7.08 10.85 -18.40
N ASP A 215 8.28 10.81 -18.99
CA ASP A 215 8.86 9.56 -19.48
C ASP A 215 8.98 8.59 -18.29
N ALA A 216 8.11 7.56 -18.26
CA ALA A 216 8.06 6.60 -17.17
C ALA A 216 9.42 5.90 -16.98
N ASP A 217 10.13 5.65 -18.08
CA ASP A 217 11.46 5.04 -18.04
C ASP A 217 12.45 5.96 -17.34
N ALA A 218 12.39 7.28 -17.59
CA ALA A 218 13.25 8.27 -16.92
C ALA A 218 12.91 8.41 -15.43
N GLU A 219 11.63 8.36 -15.04
CA GLU A 219 11.23 8.35 -13.62
C GLU A 219 11.76 7.12 -12.88
N ILE A 220 11.62 5.94 -13.49
CA ILE A 220 12.11 4.69 -12.91
C ILE A 220 13.64 4.69 -12.82
N ALA A 221 14.33 5.18 -13.85
CA ALA A 221 15.79 5.28 -13.86
C ALA A 221 16.30 6.18 -12.71
N ARG A 222 15.71 7.38 -12.54
CA ARG A 222 16.05 8.27 -11.43
C ARG A 222 15.81 7.63 -10.06
N ALA A 223 14.69 6.94 -9.89
CA ALA A 223 14.37 6.24 -8.64
C ALA A 223 15.38 5.12 -8.35
N TRP A 224 15.82 4.40 -9.39
CA TRP A 224 16.81 3.33 -9.25
C TRP A 224 18.19 3.87 -8.87
N GLU A 225 18.66 4.93 -9.53
CA GLU A 225 19.93 5.59 -9.20
C GLU A 225 19.94 6.10 -7.75
N ALA A 226 18.86 6.74 -7.31
CA ALA A 226 18.72 7.20 -5.93
C ALA A 226 18.77 6.04 -4.91
N ALA A 227 18.10 4.92 -5.20
CA ALA A 227 18.13 3.74 -4.34
C ALA A 227 19.53 3.12 -4.23
N GLN A 228 20.31 3.10 -5.33
CA GLN A 228 21.68 2.59 -5.33
C GLN A 228 22.62 3.47 -4.50
N GLN A 229 22.46 4.79 -4.56
CA GLN A 229 23.26 5.73 -3.78
C GLN A 229 23.04 5.57 -2.26
N GLN A 230 21.80 5.29 -1.83
CA GLN A 230 21.47 5.06 -0.42
C GLN A 230 22.08 3.76 0.14
N VAL A 231 22.32 2.76 -0.69
CA VAL A 231 22.93 1.49 -0.27
C VAL A 231 24.46 1.60 -0.19
N ALA A 232 25.06 2.58 -0.91
CA ALA A 232 26.51 2.79 -0.97
C ALA A 232 27.04 3.78 0.09
N ALA A 233 26.15 4.50 0.78
CA ALA A 233 26.45 5.47 1.85
C ALA A 233 26.31 4.83 3.24
#